data_95baf19f58c2c91234be60cacfe45273
#
_entry.id   95baf19f58c2c91234be60cacfe45273
#
_cell.length_a   1.000
_cell.length_b   1.000
_cell.length_c   1.000
_cell.angle_alpha   90.00
_cell.angle_beta   90.00
_cell.angle_gamma   90.00
#
_symmetry.space_group_name_H-M   'P 1'
#
loop_
_entity.id
_entity.type
_entity.pdbx_description
1 polymer ?
#
loop_
_entity_poly.entity_id
_entity_poly.type
_entity_poly.pdbx_seq_one_letter_code
_entity_poly.pdbx_strand_id
1 'polypeptide(L)'
;MKRWLGVALLAWTCGVSAQTLRWASQGDPQTMDPDSQNESLTNMVNGQIYERLTNRDAKLGLVPGLAIEWKQTGPLAWRFKLRAGVKFHDGTPLTADDVVFSVQRAKEPTSQIAVWANAVGTARKVDDLTVDFQLTTFNPIFLQHIDQLWIMSRKWCEAHKATKPLDFKNKEESFTALNTNGTGPFMLASRQPGIKTVLKRNPNWWNKFEGNVQEVVYTPIATDATRLAALVSGEVDFVLDPAPRDIARLRNTAGVKVIEGPENRLVFIGMDQSRDKLLYGNVPGDKNPFKDVRVRRALYQAIDIDALRTKLMSGLSVPTGALTPSGIASFDDPALQARLPHDLAGAKKLMADAGYADGFEVTLDCPNNRYINDEEICTALASMWAQLKIKVKVNAMPRVIYFPKLEKYDTSLYMYGWGGSVTDAESILTPLYRTRGDKGVGNYNFGGFRNDKADALAAQSSVEPDARKREQQIRGALTELREQVNIIPLHRQVVPWAARANVTAIHRPDNWLELAWVQISR
;
A
#
# COMPACT_ATOMS: atom_id res chain seq x y z
N MET A 1 -57.23 -47.46 -33.19
CA MET A 1 -56.15 -46.52 -33.50
C MET A 1 -56.10 -45.45 -32.40
N LYS A 2 -55.20 -45.60 -31.40
CA LYS A 2 -55.04 -44.63 -30.32
C LYS A 2 -53.76 -43.84 -30.59
N ARG A 3 -53.87 -42.51 -30.85
CA ARG A 3 -52.76 -41.58 -30.99
C ARG A 3 -52.30 -41.12 -29.61
N TRP A 4 -51.04 -41.37 -29.28
CA TRP A 4 -50.37 -40.79 -28.11
C TRP A 4 -49.74 -39.47 -28.55
N LEU A 5 -50.19 -38.35 -27.96
CA LEU A 5 -49.50 -37.06 -28.04
C LEU A 5 -48.43 -37.03 -26.94
N GLY A 6 -47.18 -37.07 -27.30
CA GLY A 6 -46.07 -36.82 -26.42
C GLY A 6 -45.90 -35.31 -26.19
N VAL A 7 -46.11 -34.85 -24.96
CA VAL A 7 -45.78 -33.47 -24.55
C VAL A 7 -44.28 -33.43 -24.22
N ALA A 8 -43.49 -32.77 -25.05
CA ALA A 8 -42.11 -32.48 -24.75
C ALA A 8 -42.03 -31.30 -23.79
N LEU A 9 -41.69 -31.55 -22.52
CA LEU A 9 -41.31 -30.50 -21.58
C LEU A 9 -39.93 -29.96 -21.96
N LEU A 10 -39.89 -28.77 -22.57
CA LEU A 10 -38.65 -27.97 -22.66
C LEU A 10 -38.32 -27.47 -21.25
N ALA A 11 -37.36 -28.10 -20.60
CA ALA A 11 -36.72 -27.57 -19.42
C ALA A 11 -35.89 -26.35 -19.84
N TRP A 12 -36.40 -25.16 -19.57
CA TRP A 12 -35.60 -23.93 -19.64
C TRP A 12 -34.58 -23.98 -18.49
N THR A 13 -33.36 -24.41 -18.82
CA THR A 13 -32.21 -24.16 -17.96
C THR A 13 -31.94 -22.66 -17.99
N CYS A 14 -32.43 -21.93 -16.99
CA CYS A 14 -31.91 -20.60 -16.69
C CYS A 14 -30.43 -20.74 -16.42
N GLY A 15 -29.62 -20.57 -17.47
CA GLY A 15 -28.19 -20.40 -17.33
C GLY A 15 -27.97 -19.19 -16.44
N VAL A 16 -27.58 -19.41 -15.20
CA VAL A 16 -27.04 -18.34 -14.33
C VAL A 16 -25.81 -17.84 -15.07
N SER A 17 -25.95 -16.74 -15.81
CA SER A 17 -24.80 -16.06 -16.40
C SER A 17 -23.83 -15.76 -15.26
N ALA A 18 -22.67 -16.40 -15.28
CA ALA A 18 -21.63 -16.17 -14.29
C ALA A 18 -21.33 -14.67 -14.26
N GLN A 19 -21.53 -14.04 -13.10
CA GLN A 19 -21.28 -12.61 -12.96
C GLN A 19 -19.76 -12.39 -12.87
N THR A 20 -19.17 -12.06 -14.01
CA THR A 20 -17.75 -11.74 -14.15
C THR A 20 -17.55 -10.24 -13.94
N LEU A 21 -16.69 -9.87 -13.00
CA LEU A 21 -16.18 -8.51 -12.86
C LEU A 21 -14.90 -8.35 -13.66
N ARG A 22 -14.92 -7.53 -14.71
CA ARG A 22 -13.73 -7.14 -15.46
C ARG A 22 -13.19 -5.86 -14.88
N TRP A 23 -12.01 -5.93 -14.28
CA TRP A 23 -11.40 -4.86 -13.51
C TRP A 23 -10.06 -4.46 -14.09
N ALA A 24 -9.79 -3.17 -14.18
CA ALA A 24 -8.53 -2.63 -14.65
C ALA A 24 -7.92 -1.60 -13.68
N SER A 25 -6.61 -1.53 -13.68
CA SER A 25 -5.80 -0.49 -13.05
C SER A 25 -4.58 -0.20 -13.91
N GLN A 26 -3.87 0.89 -13.63
CA GLN A 26 -2.67 1.28 -14.36
C GLN A 26 -1.49 0.32 -14.18
N GLY A 27 -1.42 -0.41 -13.07
CA GLY A 27 -0.32 -1.33 -12.75
C GLY A 27 -0.74 -2.79 -12.69
N ASP A 28 0.23 -3.69 -12.53
CA ASP A 28 0.02 -5.11 -12.33
C ASP A 28 0.44 -5.51 -10.90
N PRO A 29 -0.24 -6.47 -10.22
CA PRO A 29 0.27 -7.07 -9.00
C PRO A 29 1.67 -7.63 -9.24
N GLN A 30 2.62 -7.35 -8.33
CA GLN A 30 4.02 -7.67 -8.59
C GLN A 30 4.33 -9.15 -8.37
N THR A 31 3.64 -9.80 -7.44
CA THR A 31 3.80 -11.22 -7.08
C THR A 31 2.54 -11.74 -6.42
N MET A 32 2.36 -13.07 -6.41
CA MET A 32 1.34 -13.75 -5.62
C MET A 32 1.87 -14.23 -4.26
N ASP A 33 3.14 -13.99 -3.94
CA ASP A 33 3.69 -14.24 -2.61
C ASP A 33 3.34 -13.06 -1.68
N PRO A 34 2.51 -13.26 -0.65
CA PRO A 34 1.97 -12.17 0.14
C PRO A 34 2.99 -11.51 1.09
N ASP A 35 4.14 -12.16 1.37
CA ASP A 35 5.18 -11.63 2.25
C ASP A 35 6.33 -10.94 1.50
N SER A 36 6.41 -11.15 0.18
CA SER A 36 7.57 -10.74 -0.63
C SER A 36 7.53 -9.29 -1.08
N GLN A 37 6.33 -8.68 -1.09
CA GLN A 37 6.15 -7.30 -1.53
C GLN A 37 5.06 -6.61 -0.72
N ASN A 38 5.35 -5.39 -0.25
CA ASN A 38 4.38 -4.56 0.46
C ASN A 38 3.94 -3.38 -0.43
N GLU A 39 3.11 -3.67 -1.43
CA GLU A 39 2.56 -2.70 -2.37
C GLU A 39 1.02 -2.85 -2.44
N SER A 40 0.28 -1.73 -2.43
CA SER A 40 -1.17 -1.74 -2.24
C SER A 40 -1.95 -2.59 -3.23
N LEU A 41 -1.67 -2.50 -4.54
CA LEU A 41 -2.39 -3.31 -5.54
C LEU A 41 -2.05 -4.80 -5.39
N THR A 42 -0.78 -5.11 -5.11
CA THR A 42 -0.30 -6.47 -4.86
C THR A 42 -0.98 -7.05 -3.61
N ASN A 43 -0.99 -6.28 -2.51
CA ASN A 43 -1.66 -6.66 -1.27
C ASN A 43 -3.18 -6.81 -1.46
N MET A 44 -3.82 -5.93 -2.24
CA MET A 44 -5.25 -5.98 -2.51
C MET A 44 -5.64 -7.25 -3.27
N VAL A 45 -4.87 -7.64 -4.30
CA VAL A 45 -5.13 -8.88 -5.05
C VAL A 45 -4.83 -10.10 -4.20
N ASN A 46 -3.70 -10.11 -3.47
CA ASN A 46 -3.36 -11.19 -2.54
C ASN A 46 -4.39 -11.33 -1.41
N GLY A 47 -4.97 -10.24 -0.92
CA GLY A 47 -6.00 -10.24 0.12
C GLY A 47 -7.35 -10.78 -0.31
N GLN A 48 -7.58 -11.02 -1.60
CA GLN A 48 -8.74 -11.79 -2.06
C GLN A 48 -8.51 -13.30 -1.93
N ILE A 49 -7.24 -13.71 -1.80
CA ILE A 49 -6.77 -15.10 -1.83
C ILE A 49 -6.37 -15.57 -0.45
N TYR A 50 -5.57 -14.77 0.25
CA TYR A 50 -5.10 -15.03 1.61
C TYR A 50 -5.90 -14.23 2.63
N GLU A 51 -6.00 -14.72 3.84
CA GLU A 51 -6.66 -14.04 4.95
C GLU A 51 -5.71 -13.87 6.15
N ARG A 52 -6.16 -13.09 7.11
CA ARG A 52 -5.42 -12.71 8.32
C ARG A 52 -6.18 -13.19 9.56
N LEU A 53 -5.55 -13.14 10.73
CA LEU A 53 -6.22 -13.47 11.99
C LEU A 53 -7.35 -12.49 12.31
N THR A 54 -7.11 -11.20 12.05
CA THR A 54 -8.12 -10.13 12.08
C THR A 54 -8.41 -9.65 10.67
N ASN A 55 -9.49 -8.91 10.47
CA ASN A 55 -9.87 -8.28 9.21
C ASN A 55 -10.29 -6.82 9.46
N ARG A 56 -10.60 -6.07 8.40
CA ARG A 56 -11.06 -4.67 8.46
C ARG A 56 -12.47 -4.54 7.89
N ASP A 57 -13.29 -3.78 8.58
CA ASP A 57 -14.58 -3.33 8.04
C ASP A 57 -14.41 -2.19 7.02
N ALA A 58 -15.53 -1.68 6.49
CA ALA A 58 -15.54 -0.60 5.51
C ALA A 58 -14.96 0.74 6.03
N LYS A 59 -14.81 0.90 7.35
CA LYS A 59 -14.24 2.08 8.01
C LYS A 59 -12.86 1.83 8.60
N LEU A 60 -12.23 0.70 8.26
CA LEU A 60 -10.95 0.22 8.77
C LEU A 60 -10.96 -0.18 10.25
N GLY A 61 -12.13 -0.38 10.87
CA GLY A 61 -12.26 -0.98 12.19
C GLY A 61 -11.79 -2.45 12.17
N LEU A 62 -11.07 -2.88 13.21
CA LEU A 62 -10.65 -4.29 13.34
C LEU A 62 -11.85 -5.16 13.69
N VAL A 63 -12.02 -6.23 12.92
CA VAL A 63 -13.08 -7.23 13.08
C VAL A 63 -12.49 -8.64 13.04
N PRO A 64 -13.21 -9.68 13.54
CA PRO A 64 -12.79 -11.07 13.41
C PRO A 64 -12.52 -11.49 11.95
N GLY A 65 -11.39 -12.18 11.75
CA GLY A 65 -11.03 -12.87 10.51
C GLY A 65 -10.95 -14.37 10.74
N LEU A 66 -9.76 -14.96 10.53
CA LEU A 66 -9.49 -16.37 10.83
C LEU A 66 -9.51 -16.66 12.34
N ALA A 67 -9.27 -15.65 13.18
CA ALA A 67 -9.55 -15.72 14.61
C ALA A 67 -10.95 -15.17 14.92
N ILE A 68 -11.68 -15.87 15.81
CA ILE A 68 -13.01 -15.47 16.26
C ILE A 68 -12.96 -14.68 17.56
N GLU A 69 -11.88 -14.84 18.33
CA GLU A 69 -11.67 -14.23 19.63
C GLU A 69 -10.17 -14.05 19.88
N TRP A 70 -9.83 -12.97 20.58
CA TRP A 70 -8.48 -12.74 21.09
C TRP A 70 -8.56 -12.01 22.42
N LYS A 71 -7.60 -12.30 23.29
CA LYS A 71 -7.46 -11.63 24.59
C LYS A 71 -6.01 -11.51 25.02
N GLN A 72 -5.70 -10.43 25.70
CA GLN A 72 -4.43 -10.28 26.39
C GLN A 72 -4.48 -11.15 27.66
N THR A 73 -3.55 -12.10 27.79
CA THR A 73 -3.44 -13.03 28.91
C THR A 73 -2.37 -12.62 29.91
N GLY A 74 -1.58 -11.62 29.58
CA GLY A 74 -0.56 -11.00 30.40
C GLY A 74 0.02 -9.77 29.71
N PRO A 75 0.88 -8.98 30.36
CA PRO A 75 1.44 -7.75 29.80
C PRO A 75 2.13 -7.95 28.44
N LEU A 76 2.72 -9.13 28.23
CA LEU A 76 3.46 -9.51 27.02
C LEU A 76 2.86 -10.75 26.33
N ALA A 77 1.62 -11.12 26.63
CA ALA A 77 1.03 -12.35 26.14
C ALA A 77 -0.38 -12.14 25.61
N TRP A 78 -0.65 -12.70 24.44
CA TRP A 78 -1.95 -12.70 23.80
C TRP A 78 -2.35 -14.11 23.39
N ARG A 79 -3.63 -14.45 23.50
CA ARG A 79 -4.22 -15.69 23.03
C ARG A 79 -5.25 -15.43 21.95
N PHE A 80 -5.17 -16.20 20.86
CA PHE A 80 -6.12 -16.17 19.74
C PHE A 80 -6.80 -17.52 19.62
N LYS A 81 -8.11 -17.50 19.45
CA LYS A 81 -8.91 -18.68 19.13
C LYS A 81 -9.28 -18.65 17.64
N LEU A 82 -8.87 -19.68 16.92
CA LEU A 82 -9.10 -19.79 15.50
C LEU A 82 -10.52 -20.28 15.20
N ARG A 83 -11.01 -19.93 14.04
CA ARG A 83 -12.28 -20.38 13.50
C ARG A 83 -12.19 -21.85 13.12
N ALA A 84 -13.08 -22.68 13.66
CA ALA A 84 -13.17 -24.10 13.29
C ALA A 84 -13.72 -24.28 11.87
N GLY A 85 -13.24 -25.31 11.17
CA GLY A 85 -13.75 -25.71 9.86
C GLY A 85 -13.26 -24.88 8.68
N VAL A 86 -12.39 -23.90 8.87
CA VAL A 86 -11.75 -23.17 7.77
C VAL A 86 -10.82 -24.10 6.99
N LYS A 87 -10.87 -24.01 5.66
CA LYS A 87 -10.04 -24.79 4.75
C LYS A 87 -9.28 -23.89 3.80
N PHE A 88 -8.07 -24.29 3.48
CA PHE A 88 -7.34 -23.74 2.36
C PHE A 88 -8.00 -24.13 1.03
N HIS A 89 -7.63 -23.49 -0.06
CA HIS A 89 -8.20 -23.71 -1.38
C HIS A 89 -8.01 -25.15 -1.90
N ASP A 90 -6.96 -25.83 -1.45
CA ASP A 90 -6.72 -27.25 -1.73
C ASP A 90 -7.54 -28.21 -0.86
N GLY A 91 -8.38 -27.69 0.05
CA GLY A 91 -9.26 -28.44 0.95
C GLY A 91 -8.59 -28.87 2.27
N THR A 92 -7.29 -28.60 2.47
CA THR A 92 -6.61 -28.90 3.74
C THR A 92 -7.12 -27.96 4.85
N PRO A 93 -7.29 -28.43 6.10
CA PRO A 93 -7.76 -27.62 7.20
C PRO A 93 -6.73 -26.59 7.65
N LEU A 94 -7.20 -25.40 8.04
CA LEU A 94 -6.39 -24.42 8.76
C LEU A 94 -6.21 -24.86 10.21
N THR A 95 -4.98 -24.78 10.70
CA THR A 95 -4.63 -25.06 12.09
C THR A 95 -3.68 -24.01 12.67
N ALA A 96 -3.42 -24.09 13.97
CA ALA A 96 -2.46 -23.26 14.67
C ALA A 96 -1.01 -23.43 14.12
N ASP A 97 -0.68 -24.58 13.54
CA ASP A 97 0.62 -24.81 12.91
C ASP A 97 0.85 -23.89 11.72
N ASP A 98 -0.20 -23.59 10.95
CA ASP A 98 -0.14 -22.68 9.80
C ASP A 98 0.08 -21.23 10.26
N VAL A 99 -0.53 -20.83 11.38
CA VAL A 99 -0.30 -19.50 11.98
C VAL A 99 1.13 -19.36 12.48
N VAL A 100 1.64 -20.36 13.20
CA VAL A 100 3.03 -20.38 13.70
C VAL A 100 4.00 -20.29 12.54
N PHE A 101 3.80 -21.11 11.52
CA PHE A 101 4.61 -21.13 10.29
C PHE A 101 4.59 -19.75 9.60
N SER A 102 3.40 -19.16 9.41
CA SER A 102 3.25 -17.87 8.71
C SER A 102 3.97 -16.74 9.42
N VAL A 103 3.87 -16.68 10.76
CA VAL A 103 4.61 -15.69 11.56
C VAL A 103 6.13 -15.88 11.42
N GLN A 104 6.61 -17.11 11.40
CA GLN A 104 8.04 -17.41 11.19
C GLN A 104 8.49 -17.02 9.78
N ARG A 105 7.70 -17.38 8.76
CA ARG A 105 7.98 -17.05 7.36
C ARG A 105 8.03 -15.53 7.14
N ALA A 106 7.09 -14.80 7.72
CA ALA A 106 7.04 -13.34 7.63
C ALA A 106 8.23 -12.62 8.29
N LYS A 107 9.01 -13.30 9.13
CA LYS A 107 10.24 -12.77 9.76
C LYS A 107 11.51 -13.00 8.95
N GLU A 108 11.45 -13.81 7.90
CA GLU A 108 12.61 -14.07 7.06
C GLU A 108 13.20 -12.78 6.47
N PRO A 109 14.51 -12.70 6.22
CA PRO A 109 15.16 -11.47 5.74
C PRO A 109 14.65 -10.95 4.40
N THR A 110 14.08 -11.83 3.57
CA THR A 110 13.48 -11.47 2.28
C THR A 110 12.05 -10.94 2.38
N SER A 111 11.45 -10.98 3.58
CA SER A 111 10.09 -10.50 3.81
C SER A 111 10.02 -8.98 3.88
N GLN A 112 9.12 -8.40 3.10
CA GLN A 112 8.84 -6.95 3.16
C GLN A 112 7.90 -6.57 4.31
N ILE A 113 7.33 -7.55 5.02
CA ILE A 113 6.48 -7.33 6.20
C ILE A 113 7.17 -7.71 7.52
N ALA A 114 8.48 -7.96 7.50
CA ALA A 114 9.26 -8.42 8.65
C ALA A 114 9.19 -7.48 9.86
N VAL A 115 9.05 -6.17 9.65
CA VAL A 115 8.92 -5.19 10.76
C VAL A 115 7.71 -5.48 11.64
N TRP A 116 6.57 -5.79 11.05
CA TRP A 116 5.33 -6.12 11.78
C TRP A 116 5.40 -7.54 12.36
N ALA A 117 5.94 -8.48 11.60
CA ALA A 117 6.13 -9.86 12.06
C ALA A 117 7.07 -9.95 13.29
N ASN A 118 8.12 -9.15 13.33
CA ASN A 118 9.00 -9.06 14.50
C ASN A 118 8.29 -8.40 15.70
N ALA A 119 7.44 -7.40 15.46
CA ALA A 119 6.72 -6.67 16.52
C ALA A 119 5.63 -7.51 17.21
N VAL A 120 5.16 -8.61 16.62
CA VAL A 120 4.18 -9.51 17.25
C VAL A 120 4.81 -10.61 18.11
N GLY A 121 6.14 -10.66 18.21
CA GLY A 121 6.83 -11.63 19.05
C GLY A 121 6.79 -13.05 18.48
N THR A 122 6.67 -14.07 19.33
CA THR A 122 6.71 -15.50 18.94
C THR A 122 5.32 -16.11 19.06
N ALA A 123 4.85 -16.71 17.96
CA ALA A 123 3.63 -17.52 17.98
C ALA A 123 3.92 -18.95 18.46
N ARG A 124 3.05 -19.50 19.28
CA ARG A 124 3.12 -20.88 19.79
C ARG A 124 1.75 -21.53 19.73
N LYS A 125 1.73 -22.73 19.20
CA LYS A 125 0.54 -23.59 19.21
C LYS A 125 0.23 -24.01 20.65
N VAL A 126 -1.03 -23.87 21.06
CA VAL A 126 -1.58 -24.42 22.31
C VAL A 126 -2.32 -25.72 22.01
N ASP A 127 -3.22 -25.66 21.02
CA ASP A 127 -3.92 -26.77 20.40
C ASP A 127 -4.19 -26.43 18.93
N ASP A 128 -4.92 -27.26 18.19
CA ASP A 128 -5.14 -27.06 16.75
C ASP A 128 -5.88 -25.76 16.40
N LEU A 129 -6.64 -25.19 17.33
CA LEU A 129 -7.42 -23.97 17.12
C LEU A 129 -7.06 -22.84 18.08
N THR A 130 -5.93 -22.96 18.83
CA THR A 130 -5.51 -21.93 19.79
C THR A 130 -4.04 -21.60 19.61
N VAL A 131 -3.72 -20.32 19.45
CA VAL A 131 -2.37 -19.80 19.32
C VAL A 131 -2.09 -18.76 20.38
N ASP A 132 -0.97 -18.90 21.06
CA ASP A 132 -0.43 -17.88 21.95
C ASP A 132 0.66 -17.09 21.26
N PHE A 133 0.67 -15.78 21.48
CA PHE A 133 1.73 -14.88 21.09
C PHE A 133 2.46 -14.40 22.35
N GLN A 134 3.78 -14.57 22.36
CA GLN A 134 4.67 -14.07 23.40
C GLN A 134 5.50 -12.94 22.84
N LEU A 135 5.27 -11.72 23.33
CA LEU A 135 6.03 -10.53 22.98
C LEU A 135 7.33 -10.46 23.80
N THR A 136 8.34 -9.83 23.23
CA THR A 136 9.59 -9.51 23.93
C THR A 136 9.50 -8.17 24.69
N THR A 137 8.68 -7.25 24.18
CA THR A 137 8.42 -5.93 24.74
C THR A 137 6.93 -5.62 24.59
N PHE A 138 6.41 -4.72 25.41
CA PHE A 138 5.03 -4.26 25.27
C PHE A 138 4.81 -3.63 23.88
N ASN A 139 3.69 -3.96 23.25
CA ASN A 139 3.32 -3.44 21.93
C ASN A 139 1.91 -2.83 21.99
N PRO A 140 1.77 -1.52 22.01
CA PRO A 140 0.47 -0.85 22.18
C PRO A 140 -0.47 -1.03 20.99
N ILE A 141 0.06 -1.39 19.82
CA ILE A 141 -0.71 -1.62 18.59
C ILE A 141 -0.58 -3.05 18.08
N PHE A 142 -0.39 -3.99 18.97
CA PHE A 142 -0.20 -5.40 18.65
C PHE A 142 -1.25 -5.95 17.66
N LEU A 143 -2.53 -5.62 17.87
CA LEU A 143 -3.60 -6.08 16.98
C LEU A 143 -3.50 -5.48 15.56
N GLN A 144 -2.97 -4.28 15.43
CA GLN A 144 -2.74 -3.66 14.12
C GLN A 144 -1.54 -4.29 13.40
N HIS A 145 -0.55 -4.78 14.14
CA HIS A 145 0.57 -5.53 13.56
C HIS A 145 0.15 -6.94 13.14
N ILE A 146 -0.68 -7.63 13.94
CA ILE A 146 -1.28 -8.93 13.56
C ILE A 146 -2.07 -8.82 12.26
N ASP A 147 -2.77 -7.72 12.06
CA ASP A 147 -3.55 -7.43 10.86
C ASP A 147 -2.68 -7.24 9.59
N GLN A 148 -1.37 -7.20 9.70
CA GLN A 148 -0.46 -7.14 8.54
C GLN A 148 0.06 -8.52 8.12
N LEU A 149 -0.24 -9.59 8.89
CA LEU A 149 0.32 -10.91 8.68
C LEU A 149 -0.66 -11.83 7.94
N TRP A 150 -0.24 -12.32 6.78
CA TRP A 150 -0.98 -13.27 5.97
C TRP A 150 -0.80 -14.69 6.48
N ILE A 151 -1.87 -15.48 6.48
CA ILE A 151 -1.80 -16.88 6.89
C ILE A 151 -1.70 -17.76 5.65
N MET A 152 -0.64 -18.56 5.60
CA MET A 152 -0.31 -19.48 4.52
C MET A 152 -0.31 -20.92 5.02
N SER A 153 -0.64 -21.87 4.14
CA SER A 153 -0.58 -23.29 4.45
C SER A 153 0.87 -23.76 4.58
N ARG A 154 1.26 -24.18 5.78
CA ARG A 154 2.59 -24.76 6.04
C ARG A 154 2.88 -25.94 5.12
N LYS A 155 1.95 -26.91 5.07
CA LYS A 155 2.08 -28.13 4.28
C LYS A 155 2.27 -27.83 2.79
N TRP A 156 1.49 -26.88 2.25
CA TRP A 156 1.62 -26.47 0.85
C TRP A 156 2.95 -25.77 0.57
N CYS A 157 3.37 -24.86 1.43
CA CYS A 157 4.66 -24.19 1.29
C CYS A 157 5.85 -25.16 1.36
N GLU A 158 5.80 -26.14 2.27
CA GLU A 158 6.82 -27.19 2.38
C GLU A 158 6.86 -28.05 1.11
N ALA A 159 5.71 -28.48 0.59
CA ALA A 159 5.60 -29.30 -0.61
C ALA A 159 6.15 -28.59 -1.87
N HIS A 160 6.02 -27.27 -1.94
CA HIS A 160 6.44 -26.47 -3.09
C HIS A 160 7.76 -25.71 -2.86
N LYS A 161 8.51 -26.00 -1.81
CA LYS A 161 9.79 -25.35 -1.46
C LYS A 161 9.66 -23.82 -1.30
N ALA A 162 8.51 -23.37 -0.78
CA ALA A 162 8.13 -21.97 -0.60
C ALA A 162 8.11 -21.54 0.88
N THR A 163 8.94 -22.18 1.72
CA THR A 163 9.00 -21.91 3.16
C THR A 163 9.59 -20.55 3.52
N LYS A 164 10.20 -19.87 2.55
CA LYS A 164 10.69 -18.49 2.65
C LYS A 164 9.98 -17.61 1.64
N PRO A 165 9.79 -16.30 1.93
CA PRO A 165 9.33 -15.35 0.94
C PRO A 165 10.29 -15.26 -0.24
N LEU A 166 9.75 -15.09 -1.42
CA LEU A 166 10.48 -14.73 -2.64
C LEU A 166 11.39 -13.52 -2.40
N ASP A 167 12.65 -13.58 -2.81
CA ASP A 167 13.52 -12.41 -2.81
C ASP A 167 13.21 -11.51 -4.02
N PHE A 168 12.17 -10.69 -3.85
CA PHE A 168 11.69 -9.79 -4.89
C PHE A 168 12.74 -8.76 -5.31
N LYS A 169 13.54 -8.28 -4.37
CA LYS A 169 14.61 -7.32 -4.57
C LYS A 169 15.67 -7.83 -5.57
N ASN A 170 15.99 -9.12 -5.49
CA ASN A 170 16.92 -9.77 -6.38
C ASN A 170 16.25 -10.45 -7.59
N LYS A 171 14.93 -10.21 -7.78
CA LYS A 171 14.13 -10.79 -8.87
C LYS A 171 14.18 -12.32 -8.89
N GLU A 172 14.17 -12.93 -7.70
CA GLU A 172 14.08 -14.37 -7.59
C GLU A 172 12.79 -14.88 -8.21
N GLU A 173 12.85 -15.99 -8.93
CA GLU A 173 11.67 -16.71 -9.37
C GLU A 173 11.35 -17.80 -8.35
N SER A 174 10.12 -17.84 -7.86
CA SER A 174 9.66 -18.87 -6.95
C SER A 174 8.27 -19.36 -7.34
N PHE A 175 7.91 -20.54 -6.81
CA PHE A 175 6.60 -21.12 -7.06
C PHE A 175 5.46 -20.19 -6.62
N THR A 176 5.62 -19.47 -5.50
CA THR A 176 4.63 -18.53 -4.94
C THR A 176 4.46 -17.25 -5.75
N ALA A 177 5.37 -16.94 -6.69
CA ALA A 177 5.20 -15.79 -7.57
C ALA A 177 3.95 -15.91 -8.47
N LEU A 178 3.58 -17.13 -8.85
CA LEU A 178 2.51 -17.43 -9.80
C LEU A 178 1.44 -18.40 -9.26
N ASN A 179 1.65 -19.00 -8.10
CA ASN A 179 0.77 -20.02 -7.51
C ASN A 179 0.38 -19.66 -6.09
N THR A 180 -0.85 -20.03 -5.71
CA THR A 180 -1.42 -19.66 -4.40
C THR A 180 -2.18 -20.80 -3.76
N ASN A 181 -2.21 -20.82 -2.42
CA ASN A 181 -3.11 -21.65 -1.64
C ASN A 181 -3.49 -20.89 -0.35
N GLY A 182 -4.54 -20.09 -0.44
CA GLY A 182 -5.06 -19.30 0.68
C GLY A 182 -6.37 -19.87 1.23
N THR A 183 -6.99 -19.12 2.13
CA THR A 183 -8.32 -19.43 2.72
C THR A 183 -9.40 -18.48 2.24
N GLY A 184 -9.03 -17.47 1.43
CA GLY A 184 -9.85 -16.32 1.08
C GLY A 184 -11.05 -16.59 0.17
N PRO A 185 -11.84 -15.53 -0.08
CA PRO A 185 -13.07 -15.61 -0.87
C PRO A 185 -12.85 -15.98 -2.34
N PHE A 186 -11.67 -15.73 -2.88
CA PHE A 186 -11.36 -16.05 -4.27
C PHE A 186 -10.09 -16.91 -4.37
N MET A 187 -10.06 -17.75 -5.40
CA MET A 187 -8.95 -18.63 -5.76
C MET A 187 -8.30 -18.12 -7.04
N LEU A 188 -6.98 -18.17 -7.13
CA LEU A 188 -6.26 -17.90 -8.37
C LEU A 188 -6.56 -18.99 -9.40
N ALA A 189 -7.18 -18.61 -10.52
CA ALA A 189 -7.45 -19.52 -11.64
C ALA A 189 -6.33 -19.50 -12.68
N SER A 190 -5.80 -18.32 -12.98
CA SER A 190 -4.64 -18.15 -13.86
C SER A 190 -3.99 -16.79 -13.67
N ARG A 191 -2.69 -16.72 -13.94
CA ARG A 191 -1.93 -15.47 -13.97
C ARG A 191 -0.94 -15.46 -15.13
N GLN A 192 -0.97 -14.38 -15.87
CA GLN A 192 0.00 -14.00 -16.87
C GLN A 192 0.49 -12.58 -16.52
N PRO A 193 1.66 -12.44 -15.89
CA PRO A 193 2.18 -11.15 -15.44
C PRO A 193 2.18 -10.10 -16.56
N GLY A 194 1.69 -8.89 -16.25
CA GLY A 194 1.58 -7.80 -17.19
C GLY A 194 0.43 -7.93 -18.22
N ILE A 195 -0.30 -9.04 -18.22
CA ILE A 195 -1.37 -9.32 -19.19
C ILE A 195 -2.71 -9.49 -18.49
N LYS A 196 -2.82 -10.51 -17.61
CA LYS A 196 -4.11 -10.86 -17.01
C LYS A 196 -3.97 -11.71 -15.75
N THR A 197 -4.79 -11.44 -14.75
CA THR A 197 -4.99 -12.31 -13.58
C THR A 197 -6.47 -12.67 -13.47
N VAL A 198 -6.77 -13.95 -13.36
CA VAL A 198 -8.15 -14.45 -13.23
C VAL A 198 -8.34 -15.09 -11.87
N LEU A 199 -9.35 -14.62 -11.14
CA LEU A 199 -9.76 -15.19 -9.87
C LEU A 199 -11.15 -15.80 -10.01
N LYS A 200 -11.40 -16.90 -9.31
CA LYS A 200 -12.72 -17.54 -9.22
C LYS A 200 -13.19 -17.56 -7.78
N ARG A 201 -14.48 -17.38 -7.59
CA ARG A 201 -15.13 -17.48 -6.28
C ARG A 201 -14.79 -18.81 -5.63
N ASN A 202 -14.38 -18.77 -4.35
CA ASN A 202 -14.20 -19.96 -3.53
C ASN A 202 -15.58 -20.47 -3.04
N PRO A 203 -16.07 -21.61 -3.53
CA PRO A 203 -17.39 -22.13 -3.12
C PRO A 203 -17.41 -22.62 -1.66
N ASN A 204 -16.25 -22.86 -1.08
CA ASN A 204 -16.08 -23.38 0.28
C ASN A 204 -15.57 -22.31 1.26
N TRP A 205 -15.67 -21.02 0.90
CA TRP A 205 -15.25 -19.96 1.81
C TRP A 205 -16.10 -19.98 3.07
N TRP A 206 -15.44 -19.87 4.19
CA TRP A 206 -16.06 -20.00 5.52
C TRP A 206 -17.02 -18.86 5.88
N ASN A 207 -16.88 -17.69 5.22
CA ASN A 207 -17.73 -16.53 5.46
C ASN A 207 -18.77 -16.36 4.34
N LYS A 208 -19.63 -15.35 4.50
CA LYS A 208 -20.71 -15.05 3.56
C LYS A 208 -20.29 -13.95 2.58
N PHE A 209 -20.56 -14.18 1.31
CA PHE A 209 -20.47 -13.15 0.30
C PHE A 209 -21.64 -12.17 0.44
N GLU A 210 -21.35 -10.88 0.51
CA GLU A 210 -22.35 -9.81 0.41
C GLU A 210 -22.62 -9.49 -1.05
N GLY A 211 -21.62 -9.64 -1.91
CA GLY A 211 -21.69 -9.48 -3.36
C GLY A 211 -22.05 -10.76 -4.10
N ASN A 212 -22.12 -10.64 -5.43
CA ASN A 212 -22.56 -11.73 -6.31
C ASN A 212 -21.53 -12.13 -7.38
N VAL A 213 -20.33 -11.57 -7.36
CA VAL A 213 -19.25 -11.86 -8.32
C VAL A 213 -18.84 -13.34 -8.22
N GLN A 214 -18.76 -14.01 -9.36
CA GLN A 214 -18.35 -15.42 -9.49
C GLN A 214 -16.93 -15.55 -10.05
N GLU A 215 -16.55 -14.63 -10.94
CA GLU A 215 -15.24 -14.58 -11.57
C GLU A 215 -14.76 -13.13 -11.65
N VAL A 216 -13.48 -12.93 -11.50
CA VAL A 216 -12.83 -11.63 -11.67
C VAL A 216 -11.74 -11.76 -12.70
N VAL A 217 -11.74 -10.88 -13.69
CA VAL A 217 -10.69 -10.74 -14.69
C VAL A 217 -10.03 -9.40 -14.48
N TYR A 218 -8.83 -9.42 -13.92
CA TYR A 218 -7.99 -8.25 -13.78
C TYR A 218 -7.08 -8.07 -15.00
N THR A 219 -7.06 -6.87 -15.56
CA THR A 219 -6.21 -6.51 -16.73
C THR A 219 -5.45 -5.21 -16.40
N PRO A 220 -4.11 -5.21 -16.39
CA PRO A 220 -3.35 -3.97 -16.28
C PRO A 220 -3.45 -3.19 -17.58
N ILE A 221 -3.90 -1.93 -17.50
CA ILE A 221 -3.99 -1.01 -18.65
C ILE A 221 -3.28 0.29 -18.26
N ALA A 222 -2.02 0.41 -18.64
CA ALA A 222 -1.17 1.50 -18.20
C ALA A 222 -1.63 2.87 -18.75
N THR A 223 -2.06 2.92 -20.03
CA THR A 223 -2.45 4.17 -20.68
C THR A 223 -3.85 4.60 -20.24
N ASP A 224 -3.98 5.80 -19.66
CA ASP A 224 -5.24 6.37 -19.16
C ASP A 224 -6.34 6.40 -20.22
N ALA A 225 -6.02 6.88 -21.42
CA ALA A 225 -6.99 6.99 -22.51
C ALA A 225 -7.55 5.61 -22.91
N THR A 226 -6.70 4.57 -22.96
CA THR A 226 -7.10 3.19 -23.25
C THR A 226 -7.97 2.64 -22.13
N ARG A 227 -7.58 2.89 -20.87
CA ARG A 227 -8.32 2.44 -19.68
C ARG A 227 -9.70 3.09 -19.59
N LEU A 228 -9.78 4.40 -19.91
CA LEU A 228 -11.05 5.12 -20.02
C LEU A 228 -11.93 4.58 -21.14
N ALA A 229 -11.37 4.35 -22.34
CA ALA A 229 -12.11 3.80 -23.47
C ALA A 229 -12.66 2.40 -23.16
N ALA A 230 -11.88 1.53 -22.54
CA ALA A 230 -12.29 0.20 -22.12
C ALA A 230 -13.48 0.22 -21.13
N LEU A 231 -13.52 1.19 -20.19
CA LEU A 231 -14.65 1.36 -19.28
C LEU A 231 -15.90 1.87 -20.02
N VAL A 232 -15.75 2.87 -20.89
CA VAL A 232 -16.89 3.47 -21.60
C VAL A 232 -17.49 2.48 -22.61
N SER A 233 -16.67 1.70 -23.31
CA SER A 233 -17.14 0.66 -24.24
C SER A 233 -17.75 -0.56 -23.53
N GLY A 234 -17.46 -0.74 -22.23
CA GLY A 234 -17.88 -1.91 -21.46
C GLY A 234 -16.96 -3.13 -21.64
N GLU A 235 -15.74 -2.95 -22.14
CA GLU A 235 -14.69 -3.97 -22.12
C GLU A 235 -14.26 -4.30 -20.68
N VAL A 236 -14.19 -3.27 -19.82
CA VAL A 236 -14.05 -3.43 -18.37
C VAL A 236 -15.24 -2.83 -17.63
N ASP A 237 -15.52 -3.35 -16.43
CA ASP A 237 -16.65 -2.96 -15.61
C ASP A 237 -16.25 -1.99 -14.50
N PHE A 238 -14.97 -2.00 -14.12
CA PHE A 238 -14.43 -1.24 -13.02
C PHE A 238 -12.99 -0.79 -13.30
N VAL A 239 -12.69 0.47 -12.95
CA VAL A 239 -11.34 1.06 -13.01
C VAL A 239 -11.00 1.64 -11.65
N LEU A 240 -9.88 1.20 -11.07
CA LEU A 240 -9.45 1.58 -9.73
C LEU A 240 -8.90 3.01 -9.68
N ASP A 241 -8.28 3.48 -10.75
CA ASP A 241 -7.44 4.70 -10.79
C ASP A 241 -7.65 5.49 -12.10
N PRO A 242 -8.87 5.98 -12.37
CA PRO A 242 -9.09 6.86 -13.52
C PRO A 242 -8.31 8.17 -13.33
N ALA A 243 -7.78 8.70 -14.43
CA ALA A 243 -7.02 9.95 -14.38
C ALA A 243 -7.89 11.13 -13.90
N PRO A 244 -7.40 12.01 -13.01
CA PRO A 244 -8.16 13.16 -12.49
C PRO A 244 -8.77 14.05 -13.57
N ARG A 245 -8.07 14.27 -14.68
CA ARG A 245 -8.55 15.06 -15.82
C ARG A 245 -9.80 14.49 -16.50
N ASP A 246 -10.02 13.16 -16.36
CA ASP A 246 -11.13 12.46 -16.99
C ASP A 246 -12.39 12.39 -16.10
N ILE A 247 -12.29 12.72 -14.82
CA ILE A 247 -13.38 12.57 -13.85
C ILE A 247 -14.61 13.37 -14.23
N ALA A 248 -14.44 14.63 -14.65
CA ALA A 248 -15.57 15.47 -15.09
C ALA A 248 -16.31 14.83 -16.30
N ARG A 249 -15.57 14.27 -17.25
CA ARG A 249 -16.13 13.54 -18.39
C ARG A 249 -16.85 12.27 -17.94
N LEU A 250 -16.23 11.47 -17.08
CA LEU A 250 -16.82 10.22 -16.59
C LEU A 250 -18.14 10.43 -15.84
N ARG A 251 -18.24 11.49 -15.01
CA ARG A 251 -19.49 11.86 -14.31
C ARG A 251 -20.65 12.15 -15.26
N ASN A 252 -20.35 12.64 -16.48
CA ASN A 252 -21.33 12.97 -17.51
C ASN A 252 -21.49 11.85 -18.57
N THR A 253 -20.81 10.69 -18.39
CA THR A 253 -20.88 9.59 -19.33
C THR A 253 -22.02 8.64 -18.94
N ALA A 254 -22.98 8.46 -19.84
CA ALA A 254 -24.11 7.55 -19.62
C ALA A 254 -23.62 6.11 -19.34
N GLY A 255 -24.23 5.45 -18.38
CA GLY A 255 -23.90 4.08 -17.99
C GLY A 255 -22.58 3.90 -17.22
N VAL A 256 -21.94 5.01 -16.80
CA VAL A 256 -20.76 5.05 -15.95
C VAL A 256 -21.05 5.86 -14.68
N LYS A 257 -20.41 5.52 -13.59
CA LYS A 257 -20.43 6.31 -12.35
C LYS A 257 -19.02 6.45 -11.76
N VAL A 258 -18.77 7.54 -11.06
CA VAL A 258 -17.54 7.78 -10.31
C VAL A 258 -17.84 7.60 -8.82
N ILE A 259 -16.97 6.88 -8.14
CA ILE A 259 -17.00 6.65 -6.70
C ILE A 259 -15.74 7.30 -6.13
N GLU A 260 -15.89 8.27 -5.23
CA GLU A 260 -14.77 9.04 -4.69
C GLU A 260 -14.65 8.82 -3.19
N GLY A 261 -13.40 8.80 -2.72
CA GLY A 261 -13.09 8.72 -1.30
C GLY A 261 -11.66 9.17 -1.02
N PRO A 262 -11.39 9.71 0.18
CA PRO A 262 -10.02 9.97 0.60
C PRO A 262 -9.28 8.64 0.77
N GLU A 263 -8.05 8.56 0.26
CA GLU A 263 -7.16 7.45 0.57
C GLU A 263 -6.35 7.78 1.83
N ASN A 264 -6.19 6.79 2.69
CA ASN A 264 -5.26 6.86 3.82
C ASN A 264 -3.82 6.74 3.30
N ARG A 265 -3.36 7.76 2.56
CA ARG A 265 -2.04 7.81 1.92
C ARG A 265 -1.48 9.21 1.85
N LEU A 266 -0.21 9.33 2.27
CA LEU A 266 0.64 10.49 2.04
C LEU A 266 1.54 10.24 0.83
N VAL A 267 1.58 11.16 -0.14
CA VAL A 267 2.57 11.19 -1.23
C VAL A 267 3.60 12.28 -0.93
N PHE A 268 4.88 11.96 -1.12
CA PHE A 268 5.99 12.82 -0.75
C PHE A 268 7.22 12.63 -1.64
N ILE A 269 8.18 13.55 -1.54
CA ILE A 269 9.51 13.43 -2.11
C ILE A 269 10.52 13.10 -1.02
N GLY A 270 11.28 12.03 -1.21
CA GLY A 270 12.41 11.65 -0.38
C GLY A 270 13.73 12.02 -1.04
N MET A 271 14.75 12.21 -0.22
CA MET A 271 16.08 12.70 -0.63
C MET A 271 17.17 11.84 0.01
N ASP A 272 18.22 11.51 -0.72
CA ASP A 272 19.40 10.86 -0.14
C ASP A 272 20.13 11.85 0.78
N GLN A 273 20.11 11.56 2.07
CA GLN A 273 20.75 12.38 3.10
C GLN A 273 21.91 11.65 3.79
N SER A 274 22.26 10.45 3.30
CA SER A 274 23.26 9.59 3.93
C SER A 274 24.63 9.68 3.26
N ARG A 275 24.67 9.69 1.92
CA ARG A 275 25.92 9.68 1.17
C ARG A 275 26.59 11.03 1.19
N ASP A 276 27.92 11.06 1.08
CA ASP A 276 28.66 12.32 0.98
C ASP A 276 28.54 12.94 -0.41
N LYS A 277 28.33 12.10 -1.43
CA LYS A 277 28.11 12.47 -2.83
C LYS A 277 26.83 11.82 -3.35
N LEU A 278 26.06 12.52 -4.19
CA LEU A 278 24.90 11.95 -4.85
C LEU A 278 25.30 10.86 -5.84
N LEU A 279 24.49 9.78 -5.91
CA LEU A 279 24.65 8.74 -6.92
C LEU A 279 24.36 9.27 -8.33
N TYR A 280 23.31 10.07 -8.46
CA TYR A 280 22.77 10.54 -9.72
C TYR A 280 22.61 12.05 -9.69
N GLY A 281 23.69 12.76 -10.03
CA GLY A 281 23.71 14.21 -10.07
C GLY A 281 25.08 14.74 -10.47
N ASN A 282 25.12 16.02 -10.77
CA ASN A 282 26.35 16.78 -10.97
C ASN A 282 26.28 18.02 -10.06
N VAL A 283 27.03 17.97 -8.96
CA VAL A 283 26.97 18.98 -7.90
C VAL A 283 28.35 19.63 -7.75
N PRO A 284 28.45 20.97 -7.69
CA PRO A 284 29.70 21.67 -7.44
C PRO A 284 30.40 21.15 -6.18
N GLY A 285 31.69 20.82 -6.30
CA GLY A 285 32.50 20.28 -5.20
C GLY A 285 32.20 18.82 -4.86
N ASP A 286 31.46 18.10 -5.70
CA ASP A 286 31.24 16.67 -5.60
C ASP A 286 30.56 16.23 -4.27
N LYS A 287 29.64 17.06 -3.78
CA LYS A 287 28.97 16.91 -2.47
C LYS A 287 27.53 16.47 -2.63
N ASN A 288 26.91 16.09 -1.51
CA ASN A 288 25.48 15.85 -1.43
C ASN A 288 24.77 17.08 -0.84
N PRO A 289 24.05 17.87 -1.66
CA PRO A 289 23.38 19.08 -1.20
C PRO A 289 22.22 18.77 -0.24
N PHE A 290 21.65 17.56 -0.29
CA PHE A 290 20.53 17.18 0.56
C PHE A 290 20.91 16.89 2.01
N LYS A 291 22.19 16.87 2.37
CA LYS A 291 22.63 16.88 3.77
C LYS A 291 22.37 18.23 4.45
N ASP A 292 22.27 19.32 3.69
CA ASP A 292 21.97 20.64 4.20
C ASP A 292 20.45 20.88 4.27
N VAL A 293 19.93 21.14 5.48
CA VAL A 293 18.51 21.42 5.71
C VAL A 293 18.01 22.66 4.95
N ARG A 294 18.88 23.64 4.68
CA ARG A 294 18.54 24.85 3.91
C ARG A 294 18.18 24.50 2.48
N VAL A 295 18.91 23.57 1.86
CA VAL A 295 18.61 23.07 0.51
C VAL A 295 17.26 22.32 0.51
N ARG A 296 17.02 21.43 1.49
CA ARG A 296 15.75 20.71 1.60
C ARG A 296 14.57 21.67 1.79
N ARG A 297 14.72 22.71 2.62
CA ARG A 297 13.71 23.78 2.80
C ARG A 297 13.48 24.58 1.53
N ALA A 298 14.54 24.91 0.79
CA ALA A 298 14.43 25.62 -0.48
C ALA A 298 13.61 24.82 -1.50
N LEU A 299 13.90 23.53 -1.66
CA LEU A 299 13.11 22.63 -2.51
C LEU A 299 11.64 22.59 -2.09
N TYR A 300 11.35 22.51 -0.78
CA TYR A 300 9.99 22.50 -0.27
C TYR A 300 9.25 23.81 -0.58
N GLN A 301 9.86 24.97 -0.27
CA GLN A 301 9.24 26.29 -0.46
C GLN A 301 9.10 26.68 -1.94
N ALA A 302 9.87 26.07 -2.84
CA ALA A 302 9.72 26.30 -4.28
C ALA A 302 8.51 25.58 -4.90
N ILE A 303 7.84 24.70 -4.16
CA ILE A 303 6.69 23.94 -4.67
C ILE A 303 5.40 24.73 -4.50
N ASP A 304 4.80 25.17 -5.62
CA ASP A 304 3.44 25.66 -5.68
C ASP A 304 2.46 24.46 -5.64
N ILE A 305 2.07 24.09 -4.43
CA ILE A 305 1.20 22.93 -4.21
C ILE A 305 -0.23 23.17 -4.69
N ASP A 306 -0.70 24.43 -4.70
CA ASP A 306 -2.03 24.78 -5.17
C ASP A 306 -2.11 24.67 -6.70
N ALA A 307 -1.04 24.99 -7.41
CA ALA A 307 -0.94 24.72 -8.84
C ALA A 307 -0.98 23.23 -9.14
N LEU A 308 -0.27 22.39 -8.39
CA LEU A 308 -0.36 20.93 -8.52
C LEU A 308 -1.79 20.44 -8.29
N ARG A 309 -2.44 20.89 -7.21
CA ARG A 309 -3.81 20.52 -6.89
C ARG A 309 -4.80 20.90 -7.98
N THR A 310 -4.75 22.15 -8.43
CA THR A 310 -5.79 22.71 -9.33
C THR A 310 -5.56 22.35 -10.78
N LYS A 311 -4.31 22.44 -11.27
CA LYS A 311 -3.99 22.26 -12.68
C LYS A 311 -3.70 20.81 -13.06
N LEU A 312 -3.13 20.03 -12.13
CA LEU A 312 -2.72 18.66 -12.40
C LEU A 312 -3.68 17.64 -11.82
N MET A 313 -4.08 17.82 -10.54
CA MET A 313 -4.92 16.86 -9.84
C MET A 313 -6.43 17.15 -9.97
N SER A 314 -6.84 18.18 -10.71
CA SER A 314 -8.25 18.57 -10.88
C SER A 314 -9.00 18.71 -9.53
N GLY A 315 -8.33 19.16 -8.48
CA GLY A 315 -8.85 19.27 -7.12
C GLY A 315 -8.82 17.98 -6.30
N LEU A 316 -8.49 16.82 -6.90
CA LEU A 316 -8.50 15.51 -6.26
C LEU A 316 -7.18 15.22 -5.51
N SER A 317 -6.81 16.14 -4.65
CA SER A 317 -5.71 15.98 -3.69
C SER A 317 -5.93 16.93 -2.51
N VAL A 318 -5.45 16.53 -1.33
CA VAL A 318 -5.50 17.38 -0.12
C VAL A 318 -4.06 17.74 0.25
N PRO A 319 -3.59 18.96 -0.11
CA PRO A 319 -2.26 19.43 0.27
C PRO A 319 -2.02 19.30 1.77
N THR A 320 -0.85 18.81 2.17
CA THR A 320 -0.54 18.64 3.59
C THR A 320 0.95 18.81 3.86
N GLY A 321 1.28 19.34 5.05
CA GLY A 321 2.63 19.31 5.62
C GLY A 321 2.82 18.17 6.62
N ALA A 322 1.77 17.37 6.88
CA ALA A 322 1.86 16.23 7.78
C ALA A 322 2.80 15.16 7.24
N LEU A 323 3.47 14.47 8.15
CA LEU A 323 4.32 13.33 7.86
C LEU A 323 3.55 12.00 8.00
N THR A 324 2.23 12.07 8.23
CA THR A 324 1.35 10.90 8.40
C THR A 324 0.23 10.91 7.36
N PRO A 325 -0.26 9.72 6.95
CA PRO A 325 -1.49 9.60 6.18
C PRO A 325 -2.70 10.19 6.91
N SER A 326 -3.84 10.30 6.22
CA SER A 326 -5.14 10.58 6.84
C SER A 326 -5.60 9.43 7.74
N GLY A 327 -6.57 9.68 8.62
CA GLY A 327 -7.14 8.62 9.48
C GLY A 327 -6.34 8.31 10.75
N ILE A 328 -5.20 8.95 10.96
CA ILE A 328 -4.47 8.90 12.23
C ILE A 328 -4.96 10.06 13.10
N ALA A 329 -6.16 9.91 13.66
CA ALA A 329 -6.93 10.98 14.29
C ALA A 329 -6.18 11.74 15.40
N SER A 330 -5.32 11.07 16.17
CA SER A 330 -4.52 11.67 17.26
C SER A 330 -3.51 12.71 16.78
N PHE A 331 -3.22 12.75 15.46
CA PHE A 331 -2.20 13.61 14.86
C PHE A 331 -2.77 14.54 13.76
N ASP A 332 -4.10 14.66 13.68
CA ASP A 332 -4.79 15.67 12.86
C ASP A 332 -4.69 17.06 13.52
N ASP A 333 -3.49 17.39 14.00
CA ASP A 333 -3.14 18.67 14.58
C ASP A 333 -2.86 19.69 13.45
N PRO A 334 -3.56 20.84 13.41
CA PRO A 334 -3.31 21.87 12.40
C PRO A 334 -1.85 22.31 12.31
N ALA A 335 -1.12 22.34 13.44
CA ALA A 335 0.30 22.69 13.45
C ALA A 335 1.17 21.65 12.75
N LEU A 336 0.86 20.36 12.89
CA LEU A 336 1.58 19.28 12.18
C LEU A 336 1.15 19.18 10.71
N GLN A 337 -0.03 19.67 10.36
CA GLN A 337 -0.55 19.62 8.99
C GLN A 337 -0.16 20.81 8.12
N ALA A 338 0.23 21.93 8.74
CA ALA A 338 0.60 23.14 8.01
C ALA A 338 1.84 22.89 7.16
N ARG A 339 1.75 23.20 5.86
CA ARG A 339 2.88 23.21 4.94
C ARG A 339 3.78 24.40 5.21
N LEU A 340 5.07 24.29 4.83
CA LEU A 340 5.88 25.49 4.62
C LEU A 340 5.22 26.29 3.47
N PRO A 341 5.13 27.62 3.59
CA PRO A 341 4.52 28.44 2.56
C PRO A 341 5.33 28.37 1.26
N HIS A 342 4.64 28.50 0.13
CA HIS A 342 5.31 28.73 -1.15
C HIS A 342 6.00 30.08 -1.13
N ASP A 343 7.32 30.09 -1.12
CA ASP A 343 8.16 31.29 -1.09
C ASP A 343 9.41 31.09 -1.95
N LEU A 344 9.30 31.45 -3.21
CA LEU A 344 10.39 31.31 -4.17
C LEU A 344 11.58 32.23 -3.87
N ALA A 345 11.31 33.43 -3.32
CA ALA A 345 12.36 34.37 -2.98
C ALA A 345 13.18 33.87 -1.78
N GLY A 346 12.50 33.40 -0.73
CA GLY A 346 13.14 32.74 0.41
C GLY A 346 13.88 31.49 0.01
N ALA A 347 13.31 30.66 -0.88
CA ALA A 347 13.96 29.47 -1.40
C ALA A 347 15.29 29.79 -2.14
N LYS A 348 15.31 30.82 -3.00
CA LYS A 348 16.54 31.28 -3.67
C LYS A 348 17.59 31.77 -2.68
N LYS A 349 17.16 32.48 -1.62
CA LYS A 349 18.08 32.93 -0.56
C LYS A 349 18.66 31.73 0.18
N LEU A 350 17.86 30.74 0.56
CA LEU A 350 18.35 29.52 1.22
C LEU A 350 19.36 28.75 0.36
N MET A 351 19.14 28.66 -0.96
CA MET A 351 20.09 28.05 -1.90
C MET A 351 21.43 28.83 -1.92
N ALA A 352 21.37 30.15 -1.96
CA ALA A 352 22.57 30.99 -1.92
C ALA A 352 23.34 30.86 -0.59
N ASP A 353 22.62 30.93 0.55
CA ASP A 353 23.18 30.75 1.89
C ASP A 353 23.81 29.36 2.09
N ALA A 354 23.34 28.36 1.37
CA ALA A 354 23.87 26.99 1.37
C ALA A 354 25.04 26.79 0.37
N GLY A 355 25.37 27.81 -0.44
CA GLY A 355 26.46 27.75 -1.44
C GLY A 355 26.04 27.18 -2.80
N TYR A 356 24.75 27.13 -3.09
CA TYR A 356 24.15 26.56 -4.32
C TYR A 356 23.35 27.61 -5.11
N ALA A 357 23.77 28.88 -5.12
CA ALA A 357 23.10 29.97 -5.85
C ALA A 357 22.95 29.70 -7.37
N ASP A 358 23.89 28.93 -7.95
CA ASP A 358 23.88 28.52 -9.36
C ASP A 358 23.21 27.14 -9.59
N GLY A 359 22.64 26.56 -8.54
CA GLY A 359 21.95 25.28 -8.59
C GLY A 359 22.90 24.08 -8.77
N PHE A 360 22.33 22.98 -9.20
CA PHE A 360 23.04 21.71 -9.49
C PHE A 360 22.17 20.82 -10.37
N GLU A 361 22.73 19.68 -10.80
CA GLU A 361 21.96 18.68 -11.54
C GLU A 361 21.67 17.46 -10.64
N VAL A 362 20.45 16.89 -10.75
CA VAL A 362 20.05 15.70 -10.00
C VAL A 362 19.01 14.88 -10.79
N THR A 363 19.03 13.56 -10.61
CA THR A 363 17.96 12.69 -11.12
C THR A 363 16.88 12.51 -10.05
N LEU A 364 15.61 12.71 -10.46
CA LEU A 364 14.42 12.38 -9.70
C LEU A 364 13.85 11.05 -10.23
N ASP A 365 13.98 10.00 -9.43
CA ASP A 365 13.35 8.71 -9.72
C ASP A 365 11.86 8.78 -9.39
N CYS A 366 11.01 8.37 -10.36
CA CYS A 366 9.57 8.39 -10.25
C CYS A 366 8.95 7.08 -10.72
N PRO A 367 7.89 6.59 -10.08
CA PRO A 367 7.03 5.62 -10.74
C PRO A 367 6.20 6.32 -11.83
N ASN A 368 5.64 5.55 -12.74
CA ASN A 368 4.69 6.05 -13.75
C ASN A 368 3.40 5.19 -13.86
N ASN A 369 3.18 4.34 -12.88
CA ASN A 369 1.99 3.51 -12.78
C ASN A 369 1.69 3.08 -11.33
N ARG A 370 1.95 3.98 -10.35
CA ARG A 370 1.76 3.71 -8.93
C ARG A 370 0.83 4.68 -8.23
N TYR A 371 1.05 5.98 -8.37
CA TYR A 371 0.23 7.04 -7.80
C TYR A 371 -0.54 7.75 -8.91
N ILE A 372 -1.60 8.47 -8.53
CA ILE A 372 -2.34 9.28 -9.49
C ILE A 372 -1.43 10.40 -10.03
N ASN A 373 -1.24 10.44 -11.34
CA ASN A 373 -0.40 11.41 -12.06
C ASN A 373 1.04 11.49 -11.55
N ASP A 374 1.65 10.37 -11.17
CA ASP A 374 2.98 10.32 -10.56
C ASP A 374 4.07 10.93 -11.47
N GLU A 375 4.16 10.56 -12.73
CA GLU A 375 5.14 11.09 -13.68
C GLU A 375 4.91 12.58 -13.96
N GLU A 376 3.65 12.99 -14.10
CA GLU A 376 3.29 14.39 -14.33
C GLU A 376 3.61 15.27 -13.11
N ILE A 377 3.40 14.77 -11.89
CA ILE A 377 3.80 15.48 -10.66
C ILE A 377 5.31 15.67 -10.66
N CYS A 378 6.10 14.64 -10.96
CA CYS A 378 7.56 14.75 -11.01
C CYS A 378 8.04 15.74 -12.06
N THR A 379 7.42 15.76 -13.23
CA THR A 379 7.71 16.71 -14.30
C THR A 379 7.39 18.15 -13.87
N ALA A 380 6.27 18.35 -13.19
CA ALA A 380 5.89 19.65 -12.65
C ALA A 380 6.88 20.12 -11.55
N LEU A 381 7.29 19.23 -10.66
CA LEU A 381 8.31 19.53 -9.63
C LEU A 381 9.65 19.91 -10.27
N ALA A 382 10.09 19.19 -11.30
CA ALA A 382 11.30 19.54 -12.04
C ALA A 382 11.23 20.96 -12.62
N SER A 383 10.08 21.34 -13.18
CA SER A 383 9.84 22.68 -13.70
C SER A 383 9.84 23.77 -12.61
N MET A 384 9.30 23.46 -11.43
CA MET A 384 9.30 24.37 -10.29
C MET A 384 10.73 24.59 -9.74
N TRP A 385 11.51 23.52 -9.58
CA TRP A 385 12.87 23.57 -9.09
C TRP A 385 13.87 24.18 -10.10
N ALA A 386 13.54 24.19 -11.39
CA ALA A 386 14.31 24.93 -12.38
C ALA A 386 14.41 26.43 -12.06
N GLN A 387 13.44 27.01 -11.33
CA GLN A 387 13.49 28.41 -10.85
C GLN A 387 14.58 28.63 -9.77
N LEU A 388 15.07 27.56 -9.15
CA LEU A 388 16.25 27.53 -8.27
C LEU A 388 17.54 27.17 -9.03
N LYS A 389 17.51 27.16 -10.36
CA LYS A 389 18.57 26.70 -11.26
C LYS A 389 18.95 25.22 -11.07
N ILE A 390 18.08 24.42 -10.43
CA ILE A 390 18.29 22.97 -10.30
C ILE A 390 17.80 22.31 -11.59
N LYS A 391 18.69 21.59 -12.25
CA LYS A 391 18.36 20.79 -13.42
C LYS A 391 17.97 19.37 -12.98
N VAL A 392 16.68 19.09 -13.01
CA VAL A 392 16.17 17.78 -12.63
C VAL A 392 15.94 16.92 -13.87
N LYS A 393 16.63 15.78 -13.91
CA LYS A 393 16.31 14.71 -14.86
C LYS A 393 15.24 13.80 -14.26
N VAL A 394 14.03 13.86 -14.77
CA VAL A 394 12.98 12.92 -14.37
C VAL A 394 13.27 11.55 -14.98
N ASN A 395 13.35 10.53 -14.14
CA ASN A 395 13.59 9.14 -14.52
C ASN A 395 12.34 8.33 -14.13
N ALA A 396 11.33 8.39 -14.98
CA ALA A 396 10.06 7.70 -14.78
C ALA A 396 10.15 6.24 -15.22
N MET A 397 9.59 5.33 -14.41
CA MET A 397 9.64 3.89 -14.69
C MET A 397 8.47 3.14 -14.04
N PRO A 398 8.08 1.99 -14.61
CA PRO A 398 7.05 1.13 -14.00
C PRO A 398 7.44 0.65 -12.59
N ARG A 399 6.43 0.46 -11.72
CA ARG A 399 6.62 0.03 -10.33
C ARG A 399 7.47 -1.23 -10.16
N VAL A 400 7.40 -2.17 -11.10
CA VAL A 400 8.17 -3.43 -11.07
C VAL A 400 9.68 -3.21 -11.22
N ILE A 401 10.09 -2.07 -11.74
CA ILE A 401 11.50 -1.64 -11.82
C ILE A 401 11.81 -0.69 -10.67
N TYR A 402 10.87 0.19 -10.37
CA TYR A 402 11.01 1.28 -9.41
C TYR A 402 11.28 0.78 -7.98
N PHE A 403 10.44 -0.11 -7.45
CA PHE A 403 10.60 -0.56 -6.07
C PHE A 403 11.87 -1.36 -5.83
N PRO A 404 12.26 -2.34 -6.68
CA PRO A 404 13.56 -3.01 -6.52
C PRO A 404 14.77 -2.06 -6.56
N LYS A 405 14.67 -0.96 -7.33
CA LYS A 405 15.70 0.09 -7.34
C LYS A 405 15.78 0.81 -6.01
N LEU A 406 14.64 1.23 -5.43
CA LEU A 406 14.59 1.88 -4.12
C LEU A 406 15.06 0.95 -3.00
N GLU A 407 14.64 -0.33 -3.01
CA GLU A 407 15.03 -1.32 -2.01
C GLU A 407 16.54 -1.58 -1.98
N LYS A 408 17.23 -1.33 -3.09
CA LYS A 408 18.71 -1.32 -3.18
C LYS A 408 19.33 0.02 -2.76
N TYR A 409 18.50 0.98 -2.32
CA TYR A 409 18.93 2.35 -2.01
C TYR A 409 19.62 3.05 -3.19
N ASP A 410 19.27 2.65 -4.40
CA ASP A 410 19.88 3.12 -5.65
C ASP A 410 19.11 4.35 -6.17
N THR A 411 19.14 5.45 -5.40
CA THR A 411 18.43 6.70 -5.74
C THR A 411 19.09 7.91 -5.10
N SER A 412 18.88 9.10 -5.67
CA SER A 412 19.31 10.39 -5.10
C SER A 412 18.13 11.24 -4.64
N LEU A 413 17.09 11.30 -5.46
CA LEU A 413 15.83 12.01 -5.19
C LEU A 413 14.70 11.13 -5.73
N TYR A 414 13.63 10.95 -4.97
CA TYR A 414 12.59 9.99 -5.33
C TYR A 414 11.21 10.40 -4.84
N MET A 415 10.17 10.03 -5.61
CA MET A 415 8.78 10.13 -5.16
C MET A 415 8.39 8.85 -4.42
N TYR A 416 7.73 8.98 -3.28
CA TYR A 416 7.20 7.84 -2.56
C TYR A 416 5.84 8.17 -1.93
N GLY A 417 5.11 7.14 -1.52
CA GLY A 417 3.86 7.30 -0.80
C GLY A 417 3.68 6.21 0.25
N TRP A 418 3.17 6.59 1.40
CA TRP A 418 2.91 5.69 2.51
C TRP A 418 1.46 5.78 2.96
N GLY A 419 0.85 4.63 3.17
CA GLY A 419 -0.54 4.52 3.60
C GLY A 419 -0.93 3.06 3.81
N GLY A 420 -2.21 2.80 3.98
CA GLY A 420 -2.76 1.46 4.17
C GLY A 420 -3.85 1.41 5.24
N SER A 421 -4.10 0.23 5.77
CA SER A 421 -5.17 -0.02 6.74
C SER A 421 -4.81 0.35 8.18
N VAL A 422 -3.52 0.54 8.50
CA VAL A 422 -3.08 0.87 9.85
C VAL A 422 -3.31 2.35 10.14
N THR A 423 -3.97 2.63 11.25
CA THR A 423 -4.38 3.98 11.66
C THR A 423 -3.58 4.50 12.86
N ASP A 424 -2.36 4.07 13.02
CA ASP A 424 -1.43 4.50 14.08
C ASP A 424 -0.11 5.02 13.49
N ALA A 425 0.45 6.07 14.11
CA ALA A 425 1.67 6.73 13.63
C ALA A 425 2.91 5.83 13.71
N GLU A 426 2.94 4.84 14.58
CA GLU A 426 4.04 3.86 14.67
C GLU A 426 4.22 3.11 13.35
N SER A 427 3.11 2.85 12.63
CA SER A 427 3.12 2.19 11.32
C SER A 427 3.92 2.93 10.24
N ILE A 428 4.23 4.19 10.46
CA ILE A 428 5.07 5.00 9.58
C ILE A 428 6.39 5.39 10.24
N LEU A 429 6.39 5.67 11.55
CA LEU A 429 7.60 6.07 12.26
C LEU A 429 8.67 4.98 12.18
N THR A 430 8.35 3.76 12.57
CA THR A 430 9.32 2.67 12.63
C THR A 430 9.80 2.21 11.26
N PRO A 431 8.95 1.90 10.26
CA PRO A 431 9.43 1.38 8.99
C PRO A 431 10.02 2.46 8.07
N LEU A 432 9.51 3.71 8.11
CA LEU A 432 9.85 4.74 7.12
C LEU A 432 10.80 5.81 7.66
N TYR A 433 10.63 6.26 8.92
CA TYR A 433 11.35 7.44 9.42
C TYR A 433 12.52 7.13 10.36
N ARG A 434 12.55 5.98 11.00
CA ARG A 434 13.70 5.61 11.83
C ARG A 434 14.93 5.33 10.97
N THR A 435 16.09 5.59 11.54
CA THR A 435 17.37 5.15 10.97
C THR A 435 17.33 3.66 10.71
N ARG A 436 17.87 3.25 9.56
CA ARG A 436 17.93 1.84 9.15
C ARG A 436 18.64 0.97 10.19
N GLY A 437 18.01 -0.11 10.54
CA GLY A 437 18.49 -1.07 11.54
C GLY A 437 18.03 -2.49 11.21
N ASP A 438 18.15 -3.36 12.18
CA ASP A 438 17.74 -4.76 12.06
C ASP A 438 16.21 -4.92 12.11
N LYS A 439 15.75 -6.11 11.74
CA LYS A 439 14.34 -6.54 11.88
C LYS A 439 13.32 -5.63 11.19
N GLY A 440 13.72 -4.99 10.08
CA GLY A 440 12.85 -4.14 9.26
C GLY A 440 12.71 -2.70 9.73
N VAL A 441 13.37 -2.30 10.81
CA VAL A 441 13.39 -0.90 11.25
C VAL A 441 14.05 -0.02 10.18
N GLY A 442 13.36 1.04 9.75
CA GLY A 442 13.84 1.94 8.71
C GLY A 442 14.03 1.29 7.33
N ASN A 443 13.38 0.15 7.08
CA ASN A 443 13.52 -0.59 5.81
C ASN A 443 13.11 0.25 4.60
N TYR A 444 12.16 1.18 4.80
CA TYR A 444 11.68 2.10 3.77
C TYR A 444 12.29 3.51 3.86
N ASN A 445 13.25 3.73 4.74
CA ASN A 445 14.04 4.96 4.78
C ASN A 445 15.09 4.93 3.66
N PHE A 446 14.63 5.04 2.41
CA PHE A 446 15.50 4.93 1.22
C PHE A 446 16.50 6.07 1.10
N GLY A 447 16.18 7.24 1.67
CA GLY A 447 17.10 8.39 1.74
C GLY A 447 18.19 8.28 2.79
N GLY A 448 18.13 7.27 3.66
CA GLY A 448 19.10 7.06 4.73
C GLY A 448 19.16 8.20 5.74
N PHE A 449 18.07 8.94 5.89
CA PHE A 449 17.95 9.99 6.89
C PHE A 449 18.23 9.43 8.30
N ARG A 450 18.91 10.21 9.12
CA ARG A 450 19.21 9.89 10.50
C ARG A 450 18.92 11.07 11.41
N ASN A 451 18.19 10.83 12.50
CA ASN A 451 17.94 11.79 13.57
C ASN A 451 17.82 11.05 14.90
N ASP A 452 18.87 11.07 15.71
CA ASP A 452 18.95 10.28 16.94
C ASP A 452 17.84 10.65 17.95
N LYS A 453 17.38 11.91 17.98
CA LYS A 453 16.29 12.36 18.84
C LYS A 453 14.94 11.82 18.38
N ALA A 454 14.65 11.90 17.07
CA ALA A 454 13.43 11.33 16.51
C ALA A 454 13.41 9.80 16.66
N ASP A 455 14.56 9.14 16.44
CA ASP A 455 14.72 7.70 16.61
C ASP A 455 14.44 7.26 18.04
N ALA A 456 14.98 7.98 19.03
CA ALA A 456 14.76 7.69 20.45
C ALA A 456 13.28 7.84 20.83
N LEU A 457 12.62 8.91 20.39
CA LEU A 457 11.20 9.16 20.66
C LEU A 457 10.31 8.11 19.99
N ALA A 458 10.58 7.77 18.73
CA ALA A 458 9.86 6.73 18.00
C ALA A 458 10.04 5.35 18.65
N ALA A 459 11.26 5.02 19.07
CA ALA A 459 11.55 3.76 19.76
C ALA A 459 10.84 3.68 21.12
N GLN A 460 10.80 4.77 21.90
CA GLN A 460 10.08 4.83 23.16
C GLN A 460 8.57 4.67 22.95
N SER A 461 7.99 5.37 21.96
CA SER A 461 6.55 5.31 21.69
C SER A 461 6.07 3.92 21.26
N SER A 462 6.93 3.12 20.64
CA SER A 462 6.59 1.77 20.18
C SER A 462 6.39 0.75 21.31
N VAL A 463 6.80 1.11 22.54
CA VAL A 463 6.70 0.24 23.74
C VAL A 463 6.06 0.95 24.95
N GLU A 464 5.58 2.18 24.79
CA GLU A 464 5.01 2.97 25.89
C GLU A 464 3.55 2.56 26.17
N PRO A 465 3.24 2.08 27.40
CA PRO A 465 1.88 1.70 27.76
C PRO A 465 0.96 2.89 28.12
N ASP A 466 1.52 4.01 28.57
CA ASP A 466 0.74 5.21 28.85
C ASP A 466 0.39 5.95 27.56
N ALA A 467 -0.89 6.02 27.23
CA ALA A 467 -1.37 6.59 25.96
C ALA A 467 -1.00 8.07 25.78
N ARG A 468 -1.03 8.89 26.88
CA ARG A 468 -0.71 10.32 26.80
C ARG A 468 0.79 10.53 26.58
N LYS A 469 1.61 9.79 27.32
CA LYS A 469 3.07 9.84 27.18
C LYS A 469 3.48 9.33 25.79
N ARG A 470 2.85 8.26 25.31
CA ARG A 470 3.04 7.76 23.97
C ARG A 470 2.71 8.81 22.89
N GLU A 471 1.58 9.49 23.04
CA GLU A 471 1.19 10.56 22.11
C GLU A 471 2.22 11.70 22.10
N GLN A 472 2.72 12.12 23.27
CA GLN A 472 3.77 13.15 23.37
C GLN A 472 5.07 12.73 22.68
N GLN A 473 5.49 11.47 22.82
CA GLN A 473 6.67 10.91 22.16
C GLN A 473 6.51 10.91 20.65
N ILE A 474 5.35 10.47 20.13
CA ILE A 474 5.04 10.48 18.70
C ILE A 474 5.05 11.93 18.16
N ARG A 475 4.36 12.87 18.82
CA ARG A 475 4.37 14.29 18.45
C ARG A 475 5.78 14.86 18.42
N GLY A 476 6.59 14.55 19.43
CA GLY A 476 7.99 14.96 19.50
C GLY A 476 8.79 14.43 18.30
N ALA A 477 8.65 13.15 17.97
CA ALA A 477 9.33 12.55 16.81
C ALA A 477 8.91 13.22 15.49
N LEU A 478 7.61 13.40 15.26
CA LEU A 478 7.08 14.05 14.06
C LEU A 478 7.54 15.51 13.93
N THR A 479 7.63 16.25 15.05
CA THR A 479 8.12 17.62 15.07
C THR A 479 9.59 17.69 14.64
N GLU A 480 10.45 16.86 15.24
CA GLU A 480 11.86 16.77 14.87
C GLU A 480 12.06 16.46 13.39
N LEU A 481 11.35 15.45 12.88
CA LEU A 481 11.41 15.06 11.47
C LEU A 481 10.96 16.18 10.53
N ARG A 482 9.92 16.91 10.91
CA ARG A 482 9.39 18.05 10.14
C ARG A 482 10.34 19.23 10.13
N GLU A 483 10.94 19.58 11.27
CA GLU A 483 11.91 20.69 11.38
C GLU A 483 13.15 20.43 10.53
N GLN A 484 13.57 19.19 10.43
CA GLN A 484 14.69 18.75 9.61
C GLN A 484 14.34 18.55 8.14
N VAL A 485 13.05 18.64 7.76
CA VAL A 485 12.59 18.38 6.39
C VAL A 485 13.18 17.07 5.85
N ASN A 486 13.00 15.98 6.60
CA ASN A 486 13.54 14.67 6.19
C ASN A 486 12.91 14.16 4.89
N ILE A 487 11.64 14.54 4.64
CA ILE A 487 10.94 14.39 3.37
C ILE A 487 10.21 15.70 3.04
N ILE A 488 9.77 15.84 1.80
CA ILE A 488 8.88 16.93 1.37
C ILE A 488 7.49 16.35 1.15
N PRO A 489 6.55 16.48 2.11
CA PRO A 489 5.19 16.04 1.94
C PRO A 489 4.50 16.87 0.85
N LEU A 490 3.75 16.22 -0.03
CA LEU A 490 2.99 16.88 -1.09
C LEU A 490 1.51 16.96 -0.72
N HIS A 491 0.84 15.83 -0.74
CA HIS A 491 -0.60 15.77 -0.51
C HIS A 491 -1.03 14.39 0.01
N ARG A 492 -2.21 14.37 0.62
CA ARG A 492 -2.99 13.15 0.82
C ARG A 492 -3.76 12.87 -0.46
N GLN A 493 -3.68 11.66 -0.95
CA GLN A 493 -4.29 11.27 -2.22
C GLN A 493 -5.80 11.10 -2.07
N VAL A 494 -6.55 11.60 -3.04
CA VAL A 494 -7.96 11.25 -3.23
C VAL A 494 -8.02 10.34 -4.44
N VAL A 495 -8.47 9.11 -4.26
CA VAL A 495 -8.55 8.13 -5.34
C VAL A 495 -9.98 8.01 -5.81
N PRO A 496 -10.31 8.52 -7.00
CA PRO A 496 -11.57 8.18 -7.63
C PRO A 496 -11.52 6.74 -8.17
N TRP A 497 -12.63 6.04 -8.04
CA TRP A 497 -12.92 4.82 -8.77
C TRP A 497 -13.95 5.13 -9.85
N ALA A 498 -13.89 4.43 -10.96
CA ALA A 498 -14.91 4.54 -11.99
C ALA A 498 -15.48 3.14 -12.31
N ALA A 499 -16.79 3.05 -12.43
CA ALA A 499 -17.46 1.79 -12.64
C ALA A 499 -18.61 1.94 -13.63
N ARG A 500 -19.02 0.83 -14.25
CA ARG A 500 -20.30 0.74 -14.94
C ARG A 500 -21.43 0.99 -13.94
N ALA A 501 -22.50 1.61 -14.37
CA ALA A 501 -23.61 2.02 -13.48
C ALA A 501 -24.22 0.85 -12.69
N ASN A 502 -24.20 -0.36 -13.26
CA ASN A 502 -24.71 -1.58 -12.65
C ASN A 502 -23.74 -2.25 -11.65
N VAL A 503 -22.49 -1.75 -11.48
CA VAL A 503 -21.53 -2.27 -10.50
C VAL A 503 -21.60 -1.44 -9.24
N THR A 504 -21.82 -2.04 -8.09
CA THR A 504 -21.77 -1.38 -6.78
C THR A 504 -20.58 -1.90 -5.99
N ALA A 505 -19.75 -0.98 -5.50
CA ALA A 505 -18.57 -1.25 -4.67
C ALA A 505 -18.51 -0.24 -3.52
N ILE A 506 -17.91 -0.62 -2.41
CA ILE A 506 -17.70 0.24 -1.23
C ILE A 506 -16.26 0.77 -1.30
N HIS A 507 -16.12 2.10 -1.36
CA HIS A 507 -14.81 2.75 -1.32
C HIS A 507 -14.25 2.72 0.10
N ARG A 508 -13.14 2.02 0.31
CA ARG A 508 -12.43 1.97 1.60
C ARG A 508 -11.31 3.00 1.63
N PRO A 509 -11.01 3.58 2.81
CA PRO A 509 -9.92 4.56 2.93
C PRO A 509 -8.51 4.01 2.67
N ASP A 510 -8.31 2.70 2.72
CA ASP A 510 -7.06 2.05 2.31
C ASP A 510 -6.97 1.79 0.79
N ASN A 511 -7.94 2.30 0.04
CA ASN A 511 -8.08 2.10 -1.41
C ASN A 511 -8.22 0.63 -1.82
N TRP A 512 -8.84 -0.18 -0.97
CA TRP A 512 -8.98 -1.60 -1.17
C TRP A 512 -10.36 -1.94 -1.75
N LEU A 513 -10.38 -2.55 -2.94
CA LEU A 513 -11.59 -3.12 -3.51
C LEU A 513 -11.82 -4.52 -2.93
N GLU A 514 -12.81 -4.63 -2.03
CA GLU A 514 -13.21 -5.92 -1.45
C GLU A 514 -14.15 -6.62 -2.42
N LEU A 515 -13.64 -7.60 -3.15
CA LEU A 515 -14.39 -8.29 -4.22
C LEU A 515 -15.59 -9.07 -3.70
N ALA A 516 -15.52 -9.55 -2.45
CA ALA A 516 -16.63 -10.25 -1.81
C ALA A 516 -17.85 -9.35 -1.54
N TRP A 517 -17.68 -8.02 -1.59
CA TRP A 517 -18.76 -7.04 -1.40
C TRP A 517 -19.27 -6.45 -2.72
N VAL A 518 -18.63 -6.74 -3.84
CA VAL A 518 -19.02 -6.18 -5.13
C VAL A 518 -20.32 -6.82 -5.63
N GLN A 519 -21.29 -5.94 -5.97
CA GLN A 519 -22.59 -6.32 -6.52
C GLN A 519 -22.71 -5.88 -7.98
N ILE A 520 -23.10 -6.79 -8.87
CA ILE A 520 -23.38 -6.50 -10.27
C ILE A 520 -24.89 -6.69 -10.47
N SER A 521 -25.63 -5.60 -10.73
CA SER A 521 -27.04 -5.63 -11.08
C SER A 521 -27.22 -6.06 -12.54
N ARG A 522 -28.37 -6.63 -12.86
CA ARG A 522 -28.77 -6.98 -14.24
C ARG A 522 -29.22 -5.76 -15.02
#